data_c32dd6bb700b2d9a49782425b365444e
#
_entry.id   c32dd6bb700b2d9a49782425b365444e
#
_cell.length_a   1.000
_cell.length_b   1.000
_cell.length_c   1.000
_cell.angle_alpha   90.00
_cell.angle_beta   90.00
_cell.angle_gamma   90.00
#
_symmetry.space_group_name_H-M   'P 1'
#
loop_
_entity.id
_entity.type
_entity.pdbx_description
1 polymer ?
#
loop_
_entity_poly.entity_id
_entity_poly.type
_entity_poly.pdbx_seq_one_letter_code
_entity_poly.pdbx_strand_id
1 'polypeptide(L)'
;IIRRVGVDTGGCNIQFAIDPSNGRVVVIEMNPRVSRSSALASKATGFPIAKIAAKLAIGYRLDEISNDITQVTPASFEPTLDYVAVKVPRFAFEKFPAADTTLTTTMKSVGEAMAMGRNYATALQKALRSLEKRGSSFHWGEEARSVEELIEVSKTPTDGRIVVVQQALRKGATIQKLLGATAIDPWFLDQIVLINEIADEVRDAAELDESLLRHAKNHGFSDVQLAELRGTTEPEVRGIRHALSVRPVFKTVDTCAGEFPALTPYHYSSYDTETEVLPSERTKVVISGSGPNRIGQGVEFDYSCVHASFALSDAGYETVMVSCNPETVSTDYDTSDRLYFEPLTLEDV
;
A
#
# COMPACT_ATOMS: atom_id res chain seq x y z
N ILE A 1 -10.18 5.72 -26.91
CA ILE A 1 -9.53 4.40 -27.05
C ILE A 1 -10.59 3.33 -27.13
N ILE A 2 -11.45 3.14 -26.11
CA ILE A 2 -12.48 2.09 -26.03
C ILE A 2 -13.32 2.02 -27.30
N ARG A 3 -13.89 3.15 -27.75
CA ARG A 3 -14.69 3.22 -28.99
C ARG A 3 -13.93 2.79 -30.23
N ARG A 4 -12.62 3.07 -30.28
CA ARG A 4 -11.77 2.69 -31.42
C ARG A 4 -11.45 1.20 -31.43
N VAL A 5 -11.31 0.59 -30.26
CA VAL A 5 -11.12 -0.86 -30.10
C VAL A 5 -12.42 -1.63 -30.36
N GLY A 6 -13.56 -0.99 -30.17
CA GLY A 6 -14.88 -1.59 -30.43
C GLY A 6 -15.41 -2.44 -29.26
N VAL A 7 -14.92 -2.20 -28.05
CA VAL A 7 -15.37 -2.92 -26.84
C VAL A 7 -16.15 -1.94 -25.96
N ASP A 8 -17.41 -2.22 -25.76
CA ASP A 8 -18.34 -1.41 -24.96
C ASP A 8 -18.95 -2.29 -23.85
N THR A 9 -18.14 -2.66 -22.87
CA THR A 9 -18.48 -3.67 -21.86
C THR A 9 -18.56 -3.10 -20.44
N GLY A 10 -18.72 -1.79 -20.28
CA GLY A 10 -18.91 -1.16 -18.98
C GLY A 10 -17.67 -0.89 -18.15
N GLY A 11 -16.56 -1.56 -18.38
CA GLY A 11 -15.29 -1.31 -17.65
C GLY A 11 -14.06 -1.75 -18.42
N CYS A 12 -12.97 -0.98 -18.31
CA CYS A 12 -11.68 -1.33 -18.89
C CYS A 12 -10.54 -0.78 -18.04
N ASN A 13 -9.35 -1.32 -18.25
CA ASN A 13 -8.11 -0.81 -17.71
C ASN A 13 -7.20 -0.41 -18.87
N ILE A 14 -6.68 0.82 -18.85
CA ILE A 14 -5.76 1.33 -19.87
C ILE A 14 -4.52 1.87 -19.15
N GLN A 15 -3.36 1.41 -19.59
CA GLN A 15 -2.06 1.90 -19.10
C GLN A 15 -1.48 2.91 -20.09
N PHE A 16 -0.98 4.01 -19.56
CA PHE A 16 -0.35 5.09 -20.32
C PHE A 16 1.08 5.29 -19.85
N ALA A 17 1.93 5.76 -20.76
CA ALA A 17 3.20 6.39 -20.45
C ALA A 17 3.18 7.84 -20.94
N ILE A 18 3.80 8.72 -20.17
CA ILE A 18 3.95 10.14 -20.52
C ILE A 18 5.45 10.44 -20.60
N ASP A 19 5.89 10.98 -21.73
CA ASP A 19 7.25 11.50 -21.87
C ASP A 19 7.33 12.86 -21.17
N PRO A 20 8.09 12.99 -20.08
CA PRO A 20 8.14 14.23 -19.32
C PRO A 20 8.82 15.38 -20.08
N SER A 21 9.60 15.10 -21.13
CA SER A 21 10.30 16.12 -21.91
C SER A 21 9.39 16.92 -22.84
N ASN A 22 8.28 16.34 -23.30
CA ASN A 22 7.40 16.94 -24.31
C ASN A 22 5.91 16.69 -24.07
N GLY A 23 5.54 15.98 -23.02
CA GLY A 23 4.15 15.65 -22.66
C GLY A 23 3.47 14.63 -23.57
N ARG A 24 4.22 13.93 -24.45
CA ARG A 24 3.65 12.91 -25.32
C ARG A 24 3.08 11.76 -24.52
N VAL A 25 1.80 11.45 -24.74
CA VAL A 25 1.10 10.32 -24.12
C VAL A 25 1.11 9.13 -25.08
N VAL A 26 1.52 7.97 -24.58
CA VAL A 26 1.54 6.69 -25.30
C VAL A 26 0.68 5.69 -24.55
N VAL A 27 -0.18 4.96 -25.26
CA VAL A 27 -0.91 3.81 -24.71
C VAL A 27 0.04 2.63 -24.69
N ILE A 28 0.28 2.05 -23.51
CA ILE A 28 1.10 0.85 -23.34
C ILE A 28 0.25 -0.38 -23.65
N GLU A 29 -0.87 -0.54 -22.95
CA GLU A 29 -1.81 -1.62 -23.18
C GLU A 29 -3.23 -1.22 -22.77
N MET A 30 -4.21 -1.97 -23.27
CA MET A 30 -5.59 -1.89 -22.86
C MET A 30 -6.13 -3.29 -22.55
N ASN A 31 -6.72 -3.44 -21.38
CA ASN A 31 -7.49 -4.62 -21.00
C ASN A 31 -8.98 -4.28 -21.08
N PRO A 32 -9.72 -4.79 -22.09
CA PRO A 32 -11.15 -4.46 -22.29
C PRO A 32 -12.05 -5.27 -21.33
N ARG A 33 -11.73 -5.22 -20.06
CA ARG A 33 -12.41 -5.95 -18.99
C ARG A 33 -12.04 -5.34 -17.63
N VAL A 34 -12.82 -5.64 -16.60
CA VAL A 34 -12.39 -5.49 -15.22
C VAL A 34 -11.19 -6.42 -14.97
N SER A 35 -10.13 -5.91 -14.35
CA SER A 35 -8.86 -6.59 -14.15
C SER A 35 -8.45 -6.58 -12.68
N ARG A 36 -7.34 -7.23 -12.33
CA ARG A 36 -6.73 -7.13 -10.98
C ARG A 36 -6.44 -5.68 -10.60
N SER A 37 -5.97 -4.87 -11.55
CA SER A 37 -5.77 -3.43 -11.32
C SER A 37 -7.07 -2.70 -10.97
N SER A 38 -8.22 -3.12 -11.53
CA SER A 38 -9.53 -2.58 -11.17
C SER A 38 -9.94 -3.01 -9.76
N ALA A 39 -9.64 -4.25 -9.35
CA ALA A 39 -9.89 -4.72 -7.98
C ALA A 39 -9.07 -3.91 -6.98
N LEU A 40 -7.78 -3.69 -7.25
CA LEU A 40 -6.92 -2.84 -6.43
C LEU A 40 -7.47 -1.40 -6.37
N ALA A 41 -7.80 -0.80 -7.51
CA ALA A 41 -8.35 0.55 -7.58
C ALA A 41 -9.67 0.68 -6.79
N SER A 42 -10.53 -0.34 -6.85
CA SER A 42 -11.77 -0.38 -6.06
C SER A 42 -11.48 -0.30 -4.57
N LYS A 43 -10.49 -1.03 -4.08
CA LYS A 43 -10.11 -1.08 -2.67
C LYS A 43 -9.32 0.15 -2.24
N ALA A 44 -8.45 0.66 -3.13
CA ALA A 44 -7.70 1.88 -2.88
C ALA A 44 -8.57 3.15 -2.84
N THR A 45 -9.78 3.11 -3.40
CA THR A 45 -10.69 4.25 -3.45
C THR A 45 -12.01 4.00 -2.71
N GLY A 46 -12.31 2.74 -2.35
CA GLY A 46 -13.62 2.36 -1.83
C GLY A 46 -14.71 2.28 -2.93
N PHE A 47 -14.40 2.64 -4.17
CA PHE A 47 -15.38 2.70 -5.26
C PHE A 47 -15.55 1.32 -5.91
N PRO A 48 -16.76 0.71 -5.89
CA PRO A 48 -16.99 -0.66 -6.33
C PRO A 48 -17.04 -0.79 -7.86
N ILE A 49 -15.89 -0.72 -8.53
CA ILE A 49 -15.77 -0.67 -10.00
C ILE A 49 -16.50 -1.83 -10.67
N ALA A 50 -16.39 -3.07 -10.17
CA ALA A 50 -17.03 -4.23 -10.78
C ALA A 50 -18.56 -4.15 -10.74
N LYS A 51 -19.14 -3.71 -9.61
CA LYS A 51 -20.58 -3.48 -9.45
C LYS A 51 -21.08 -2.41 -10.41
N ILE A 52 -20.36 -1.30 -10.52
CA ILE A 52 -20.70 -0.20 -11.43
C ILE A 52 -20.58 -0.68 -12.89
N ALA A 53 -19.50 -1.37 -13.25
CA ALA A 53 -19.30 -1.93 -14.59
C ALA A 53 -20.45 -2.90 -14.99
N ALA A 54 -20.93 -3.72 -14.06
CA ALA A 54 -22.08 -4.61 -14.32
C ALA A 54 -23.37 -3.82 -14.62
N LYS A 55 -23.64 -2.73 -13.89
CA LYS A 55 -24.78 -1.85 -14.15
C LYS A 55 -24.66 -1.15 -15.52
N LEU A 56 -23.47 -0.65 -15.86
CA LEU A 56 -23.21 -0.06 -17.18
C LEU A 56 -23.43 -1.06 -18.32
N ALA A 57 -23.04 -2.33 -18.13
CA ALA A 57 -23.18 -3.39 -19.12
C ALA A 57 -24.65 -3.72 -19.46
N ILE A 58 -25.59 -3.44 -18.55
CA ILE A 58 -27.04 -3.63 -18.77
C ILE A 58 -27.75 -2.33 -19.15
N GLY A 59 -27.01 -1.26 -19.43
CA GLY A 59 -27.51 -0.03 -20.06
C GLY A 59 -27.67 1.18 -19.17
N TYR A 60 -27.34 1.11 -17.87
CA TYR A 60 -27.30 2.31 -17.03
C TYR A 60 -26.14 3.23 -17.45
N ARG A 61 -26.26 4.51 -17.15
CA ARG A 61 -25.21 5.51 -17.33
C ARG A 61 -24.64 5.87 -15.95
N LEU A 62 -23.40 6.37 -15.93
CA LEU A 62 -22.73 6.74 -14.66
C LEU A 62 -23.49 7.82 -13.87
N ASP A 63 -24.15 8.73 -14.55
CA ASP A 63 -24.96 9.80 -13.95
C ASP A 63 -26.33 9.30 -13.40
N GLU A 64 -26.74 8.09 -13.77
CA GLU A 64 -27.96 7.43 -13.29
C GLU A 64 -27.69 6.49 -12.09
N ILE A 65 -26.44 6.17 -11.83
CA ILE A 65 -26.03 5.28 -10.73
C ILE A 65 -25.60 6.13 -9.54
N SER A 66 -26.15 5.85 -8.36
CA SER A 66 -25.68 6.47 -7.10
C SER A 66 -24.26 6.03 -6.76
N ASN A 67 -23.46 6.95 -6.24
CA ASN A 67 -22.15 6.66 -5.68
C ASN A 67 -22.32 5.96 -4.32
N ASP A 68 -21.83 4.74 -4.20
CA ASP A 68 -21.98 3.94 -2.98
C ASP A 68 -21.23 4.52 -1.78
N ILE A 69 -20.19 5.33 -2.00
CA ILE A 69 -19.39 5.94 -0.94
C ILE A 69 -20.11 7.14 -0.32
N THR A 70 -20.53 8.09 -1.14
CA THR A 70 -21.14 9.35 -0.68
C THR A 70 -22.65 9.23 -0.49
N GLN A 71 -23.31 8.35 -1.26
CA GLN A 71 -24.76 8.17 -1.38
C GLN A 71 -25.54 9.43 -1.81
N VAL A 72 -24.89 10.57 -1.94
CA VAL A 72 -25.49 11.86 -2.32
C VAL A 72 -25.02 12.36 -3.69
N THR A 73 -23.95 11.77 -4.23
CA THR A 73 -23.41 12.10 -5.55
C THR A 73 -23.66 10.96 -6.55
N PRO A 74 -23.66 11.23 -7.87
CA PRO A 74 -23.70 10.16 -8.87
C PRO A 74 -22.34 9.42 -8.95
N ALA A 75 -22.35 8.22 -9.54
CA ALA A 75 -21.13 7.45 -9.78
C ALA A 75 -20.14 8.12 -10.77
N SER A 76 -20.58 9.16 -11.48
CA SER A 76 -19.74 10.03 -12.32
C SER A 76 -18.95 11.08 -11.54
N PHE A 77 -19.12 11.17 -10.22
CA PHE A 77 -18.34 12.07 -9.38
C PHE A 77 -16.85 11.68 -9.43
N GLU A 78 -16.00 12.65 -9.76
CA GLU A 78 -14.55 12.41 -9.85
C GLU A 78 -13.93 12.29 -8.45
N PRO A 79 -13.06 11.28 -8.20
CA PRO A 79 -12.43 11.11 -6.91
C PRO A 79 -11.48 12.25 -6.59
N THR A 80 -11.52 12.72 -5.35
CA THR A 80 -10.51 13.60 -4.74
C THR A 80 -9.92 12.87 -3.55
N LEU A 81 -8.61 12.58 -3.60
CA LEU A 81 -7.92 11.79 -2.57
C LEU A 81 -7.01 12.68 -1.74
N ASP A 82 -7.03 12.50 -0.44
CA ASP A 82 -6.15 13.16 0.53
C ASP A 82 -5.16 12.18 1.19
N TYR A 83 -5.00 11.00 0.64
CA TYR A 83 -4.06 9.95 1.04
C TYR A 83 -3.33 9.37 -0.18
N VAL A 84 -2.30 8.58 0.10
CA VAL A 84 -1.50 7.88 -0.91
C VAL A 84 -1.69 6.38 -0.73
N ALA A 85 -1.96 5.66 -1.83
CA ALA A 85 -1.93 4.21 -1.88
C ALA A 85 -0.69 3.74 -2.66
N VAL A 86 0.10 2.87 -2.06
CA VAL A 86 1.29 2.26 -2.69
C VAL A 86 1.07 0.77 -2.83
N LYS A 87 1.31 0.29 -4.04
CA LYS A 87 1.31 -1.13 -4.37
C LYS A 87 2.74 -1.61 -4.59
N VAL A 88 3.10 -2.74 -3.98
CA VAL A 88 4.38 -3.41 -4.21
C VAL A 88 4.12 -4.86 -4.64
N PRO A 89 4.66 -5.31 -5.79
CA PRO A 89 4.49 -6.68 -6.25
C PRO A 89 5.28 -7.66 -5.37
N ARG A 90 4.70 -8.84 -5.13
CA ARG A 90 5.33 -9.96 -4.45
C ARG A 90 5.91 -10.92 -5.48
N PHE A 91 7.21 -11.23 -5.36
CA PHE A 91 7.91 -12.23 -6.15
C PHE A 91 8.26 -13.43 -5.27
N ALA A 92 8.30 -14.62 -5.86
CA ALA A 92 8.60 -15.86 -5.15
C ALA A 92 9.95 -16.49 -5.60
N PHE A 93 10.94 -15.65 -5.93
CA PHE A 93 12.25 -16.11 -6.39
C PHE A 93 12.97 -16.98 -5.35
N GLU A 94 12.68 -16.78 -4.06
CA GLU A 94 13.19 -17.63 -2.99
C GLU A 94 12.74 -19.11 -3.09
N LYS A 95 11.66 -19.38 -3.83
CA LYS A 95 11.19 -20.75 -4.12
C LYS A 95 11.83 -21.35 -5.37
N PHE A 96 12.40 -20.51 -6.22
CA PHE A 96 12.98 -20.90 -7.49
C PHE A 96 14.39 -20.29 -7.68
N PRO A 97 15.41 -20.77 -6.95
CA PRO A 97 16.76 -20.16 -6.97
C PRO A 97 17.42 -20.10 -8.35
N ALA A 98 17.00 -20.96 -9.28
CA ALA A 98 17.54 -20.99 -10.65
C ALA A 98 16.80 -20.03 -11.61
N ALA A 99 15.76 -19.34 -11.15
CA ALA A 99 15.02 -18.42 -12.00
C ALA A 99 15.80 -17.13 -12.24
N ASP A 100 15.69 -16.58 -13.45
CA ASP A 100 16.18 -15.22 -13.73
C ASP A 100 15.37 -14.18 -12.95
N THR A 101 16.03 -13.46 -12.04
CA THR A 101 15.42 -12.43 -11.19
C THR A 101 15.31 -11.06 -11.84
N THR A 102 15.85 -10.89 -13.05
CA THR A 102 15.76 -9.64 -13.80
C THR A 102 14.32 -9.36 -14.21
N LEU A 103 13.77 -8.23 -13.81
CA LEU A 103 12.42 -7.83 -14.16
C LEU A 103 12.40 -7.25 -15.58
N THR A 104 11.46 -7.71 -16.39
CA THR A 104 11.27 -7.31 -17.78
C THR A 104 9.78 -7.02 -18.04
N THR A 105 9.37 -6.97 -19.31
CA THR A 105 7.95 -6.87 -19.68
C THR A 105 7.16 -8.14 -19.41
N THR A 106 7.84 -9.26 -19.12
CA THR A 106 7.18 -10.50 -18.71
C THR A 106 6.78 -10.44 -17.24
N MET A 107 5.53 -10.77 -16.92
CA MET A 107 5.05 -10.81 -15.56
C MET A 107 5.70 -11.96 -14.77
N LYS A 108 6.39 -11.63 -13.68
CA LYS A 108 7.04 -12.58 -12.77
C LYS A 108 6.47 -12.52 -11.33
N SER A 109 5.61 -11.56 -11.04
CA SER A 109 4.97 -11.44 -9.73
C SER A 109 3.92 -12.53 -9.52
N VAL A 110 3.77 -12.97 -8.26
CA VAL A 110 2.78 -13.99 -7.84
C VAL A 110 1.61 -13.38 -7.08
N GLY A 111 1.74 -12.14 -6.65
CA GLY A 111 0.74 -11.37 -5.92
C GLY A 111 1.25 -9.96 -5.65
N GLU A 112 0.55 -9.24 -4.81
CA GLU A 112 0.89 -7.87 -4.45
C GLU A 112 0.44 -7.54 -3.03
N ALA A 113 1.09 -6.55 -2.43
CA ALA A 113 0.66 -5.91 -1.21
C ALA A 113 0.28 -4.46 -1.50
N MET A 114 -0.72 -3.95 -0.81
CA MET A 114 -1.13 -2.55 -0.84
C MET A 114 -1.09 -1.97 0.57
N ALA A 115 -0.63 -0.75 0.68
CA ALA A 115 -0.72 0.01 1.92
C ALA A 115 -1.10 1.46 1.63
N MET A 116 -1.70 2.09 2.62
CA MET A 116 -2.14 3.48 2.58
C MET A 116 -1.46 4.31 3.66
N GLY A 117 -1.30 5.59 3.39
CA GLY A 117 -0.73 6.56 4.31
C GLY A 117 -1.05 7.99 3.88
N ARG A 118 -0.87 8.95 4.78
CA ARG A 118 -1.09 10.38 4.48
C ARG A 118 -0.01 10.95 3.56
N ASN A 119 1.13 10.28 3.46
CA ASN A 119 2.22 10.64 2.56
C ASN A 119 2.84 9.38 1.93
N TYR A 120 3.66 9.60 0.91
CA TYR A 120 4.30 8.51 0.16
C TYR A 120 5.26 7.69 1.02
N ALA A 121 6.05 8.31 1.90
CA ALA A 121 7.00 7.62 2.76
C ALA A 121 6.31 6.60 3.67
N THR A 122 5.20 6.99 4.30
CA THR A 122 4.38 6.09 5.13
C THR A 122 3.81 4.94 4.31
N ALA A 123 3.16 5.25 3.19
CA ALA A 123 2.54 4.22 2.34
C ALA A 123 3.58 3.24 1.77
N LEU A 124 4.75 3.74 1.32
CA LEU A 124 5.85 2.91 0.82
C LEU A 124 6.40 1.99 1.91
N GLN A 125 6.75 2.51 3.07
CA GLN A 125 7.34 1.72 4.14
C GLN A 125 6.36 0.65 4.66
N LYS A 126 5.08 0.97 4.79
CA LYS A 126 4.02 -0.01 5.10
C LYS A 126 3.90 -1.08 4.01
N ALA A 127 3.87 -0.70 2.72
CA ALA A 127 3.78 -1.65 1.62
C ALA A 127 4.97 -2.61 1.57
N LEU A 128 6.19 -2.12 1.85
CA LEU A 128 7.38 -2.97 1.93
C LEU A 128 7.31 -3.97 3.09
N ARG A 129 6.83 -3.55 4.27
CA ARG A 129 6.60 -4.46 5.42
C ARG A 129 5.55 -5.52 5.10
N SER A 130 4.52 -5.13 4.34
CA SER A 130 3.41 -6.01 3.95
C SER A 130 3.82 -7.16 3.04
N LEU A 131 5.02 -7.14 2.44
CA LEU A 131 5.50 -8.23 1.59
C LEU A 131 5.81 -9.52 2.38
N GLU A 132 5.91 -9.45 3.71
CA GLU A 132 6.25 -10.60 4.58
C GLU A 132 7.50 -11.37 4.12
N LYS A 133 8.47 -10.65 3.57
CA LYS A 133 9.73 -11.17 3.07
C LYS A 133 10.88 -10.55 3.83
N ARG A 134 11.79 -11.38 4.34
CA ARG A 134 13.00 -10.88 5.01
C ARG A 134 13.82 -10.00 4.05
N GLY A 135 14.21 -8.80 4.51
CA GLY A 135 15.00 -7.85 3.75
C GLY A 135 14.22 -7.07 2.68
N SER A 136 12.89 -7.10 2.70
CA SER A 136 12.06 -6.26 1.81
C SER A 136 11.91 -4.83 2.31
N SER A 137 12.01 -4.59 3.62
CA SER A 137 11.94 -3.25 4.22
C SER A 137 13.28 -2.53 4.13
N PHE A 138 13.24 -1.20 4.19
CA PHE A 138 14.44 -0.40 4.38
C PHE A 138 15.12 -0.73 5.70
N HIS A 139 16.46 -0.70 5.71
CA HIS A 139 17.28 -0.99 6.87
C HIS A 139 18.51 -0.10 6.89
N TRP A 140 19.14 0.05 8.05
CA TRP A 140 20.28 0.93 8.26
C TRP A 140 21.50 0.20 8.82
N GLY A 141 21.53 -1.12 8.76
CA GLY A 141 22.67 -1.95 9.08
C GLY A 141 23.90 -1.66 8.18
N GLU A 142 24.98 -2.38 8.41
CA GLU A 142 26.20 -2.23 7.62
C GLU A 142 25.99 -2.66 6.17
N GLU A 143 26.45 -1.82 5.22
CA GLU A 143 26.44 -2.08 3.79
C GLU A 143 27.90 -2.07 3.29
N ALA A 144 28.38 -3.25 2.90
CA ALA A 144 29.77 -3.44 2.52
C ALA A 144 30.12 -2.88 1.12
N ARG A 145 29.14 -2.79 0.22
CA ARG A 145 29.34 -2.31 -1.16
C ARG A 145 29.66 -0.81 -1.18
N SER A 146 30.50 -0.40 -2.11
CA SER A 146 30.74 1.02 -2.40
C SER A 146 29.52 1.70 -3.05
N VAL A 147 29.53 3.03 -3.11
CA VAL A 147 28.50 3.81 -3.80
C VAL A 147 28.41 3.42 -5.28
N GLU A 148 29.58 3.25 -5.92
CA GLU A 148 29.70 2.90 -7.32
C GLU A 148 29.12 1.50 -7.61
N GLU A 149 29.41 0.53 -6.76
CA GLU A 149 28.86 -0.83 -6.86
C GLU A 149 27.33 -0.83 -6.68
N LEU A 150 26.80 -0.07 -5.73
CA LEU A 150 25.36 0.06 -5.51
C LEU A 150 24.66 0.71 -6.72
N ILE A 151 25.25 1.76 -7.29
CA ILE A 151 24.73 2.39 -8.52
C ILE A 151 24.75 1.38 -9.68
N GLU A 152 25.83 0.62 -9.84
CA GLU A 152 25.94 -0.37 -10.92
C GLU A 152 24.87 -1.47 -10.78
N VAL A 153 24.71 -2.03 -9.58
CA VAL A 153 23.67 -3.05 -9.29
C VAL A 153 22.26 -2.48 -9.50
N SER A 154 22.02 -1.20 -9.21
CA SER A 154 20.71 -0.57 -9.36
C SER A 154 20.26 -0.42 -10.82
N LYS A 155 21.16 -0.53 -11.80
CA LYS A 155 20.80 -0.50 -13.23
C LYS A 155 19.92 -1.69 -13.62
N THR A 156 20.12 -2.85 -12.99
CA THR A 156 19.33 -4.04 -13.26
C THR A 156 18.06 -4.03 -12.41
N PRO A 157 16.87 -4.01 -13.02
CA PRO A 157 15.62 -4.07 -12.25
C PRO A 157 15.42 -5.46 -11.66
N THR A 158 15.42 -5.53 -10.33
CA THR A 158 15.17 -6.74 -9.53
C THR A 158 14.12 -6.45 -8.46
N ASP A 159 13.63 -7.47 -7.79
CA ASP A 159 12.67 -7.35 -6.68
C ASP A 159 13.24 -6.60 -5.46
N GLY A 160 14.57 -6.59 -5.28
CA GLY A 160 15.26 -5.86 -4.22
C GLY A 160 15.79 -4.48 -4.61
N ARG A 161 15.58 -4.04 -5.87
CA ARG A 161 16.20 -2.81 -6.42
C ARG A 161 15.96 -1.56 -5.55
N ILE A 162 14.76 -1.40 -4.99
CA ILE A 162 14.42 -0.22 -4.20
C ILE A 162 15.26 -0.12 -2.91
N VAL A 163 15.60 -1.25 -2.30
CA VAL A 163 16.49 -1.30 -1.13
C VAL A 163 17.92 -0.95 -1.54
N VAL A 164 18.39 -1.43 -2.70
CA VAL A 164 19.70 -1.06 -3.25
C VAL A 164 19.79 0.45 -3.50
N VAL A 165 18.72 1.05 -4.05
CA VAL A 165 18.61 2.50 -4.27
C VAL A 165 18.67 3.26 -2.93
N GLN A 166 17.94 2.81 -1.92
CA GLN A 166 17.99 3.40 -0.58
C GLN A 166 19.41 3.35 0.01
N GLN A 167 20.11 2.21 -0.10
CA GLN A 167 21.48 2.08 0.40
C GLN A 167 22.47 2.96 -0.38
N ALA A 168 22.30 3.11 -1.70
CA ALA A 168 23.12 3.99 -2.50
C ALA A 168 22.97 5.46 -2.07
N LEU A 169 21.74 5.93 -1.88
CA LEU A 169 21.45 7.28 -1.39
C LEU A 169 22.00 7.51 0.01
N ARG A 170 21.82 6.55 0.92
CA ARG A 170 22.37 6.59 2.28
C ARG A 170 23.88 6.74 2.30
N LYS A 171 24.59 6.11 1.35
CA LYS A 171 26.05 6.20 1.22
C LYS A 171 26.53 7.41 0.42
N GLY A 172 25.66 8.31 0.01
CA GLY A 172 25.98 9.57 -0.65
C GLY A 172 25.90 9.56 -2.18
N ALA A 173 25.23 8.58 -2.80
CA ALA A 173 24.88 8.66 -4.20
C ALA A 173 23.97 9.87 -4.45
N THR A 174 24.22 10.63 -5.51
CA THR A 174 23.34 11.75 -5.88
C THR A 174 22.11 11.26 -6.63
N ILE A 175 20.99 11.99 -6.49
CA ILE A 175 19.75 11.75 -7.24
C ILE A 175 20.04 11.70 -8.75
N GLN A 176 20.88 12.57 -9.27
CA GLN A 176 21.23 12.62 -10.69
C GLN A 176 21.94 11.34 -11.19
N LYS A 177 22.85 10.79 -10.39
CA LYS A 177 23.53 9.52 -10.74
C LYS A 177 22.53 8.36 -10.75
N LEU A 178 21.62 8.31 -9.78
CA LEU A 178 20.60 7.26 -9.72
C LEU A 178 19.52 7.43 -10.79
N LEU A 179 19.09 8.64 -11.11
CA LEU A 179 18.22 8.90 -12.27
C LEU A 179 18.87 8.35 -13.55
N GLY A 180 20.15 8.66 -13.78
CA GLY A 180 20.87 8.17 -14.96
C GLY A 180 21.01 6.63 -15.00
N ALA A 181 21.12 5.99 -13.83
CA ALA A 181 21.27 4.54 -13.73
C ALA A 181 19.94 3.78 -13.80
N THR A 182 18.86 4.36 -13.27
CA THR A 182 17.61 3.64 -13.00
C THR A 182 16.42 4.14 -13.80
N ALA A 183 16.47 5.37 -14.32
CA ALA A 183 15.34 6.12 -14.87
C ALA A 183 14.15 6.29 -13.87
N ILE A 184 14.40 6.13 -12.55
CA ILE A 184 13.41 6.46 -11.53
C ILE A 184 13.29 7.98 -11.43
N ASP A 185 12.07 8.49 -11.43
CA ASP A 185 11.82 9.92 -11.35
C ASP A 185 12.46 10.53 -10.09
N PRO A 186 13.12 11.69 -10.19
CA PRO A 186 13.80 12.35 -9.08
C PRO A 186 12.94 12.55 -7.84
N TRP A 187 11.64 12.79 -8.00
CA TRP A 187 10.72 12.96 -6.87
C TRP A 187 10.67 11.72 -5.97
N PHE A 188 10.62 10.51 -6.56
CA PHE A 188 10.62 9.27 -5.76
C PHE A 188 11.97 9.02 -5.08
N LEU A 189 13.07 9.39 -5.74
CA LEU A 189 14.40 9.31 -5.14
C LEU A 189 14.54 10.27 -3.95
N ASP A 190 14.00 11.49 -4.07
CA ASP A 190 13.96 12.48 -3.01
C ASP A 190 13.17 12.02 -1.79
N GLN A 191 12.04 11.33 -1.99
CA GLN A 191 11.28 10.71 -0.90
C GLN A 191 12.09 9.63 -0.15
N ILE A 192 12.97 8.91 -0.83
CA ILE A 192 13.87 7.95 -0.18
C ILE A 192 15.00 8.67 0.55
N VAL A 193 15.48 9.82 0.04
CA VAL A 193 16.41 10.69 0.76
C VAL A 193 15.80 11.16 2.06
N LEU A 194 14.58 11.69 2.04
CA LEU A 194 13.83 12.10 3.25
C LEU A 194 13.75 10.97 4.29
N ILE A 195 13.46 9.73 3.86
CA ILE A 195 13.44 8.59 4.79
C ILE A 195 14.82 8.36 5.43
N ASN A 196 15.91 8.47 4.66
CA ASN A 196 17.26 8.34 5.21
C ASN A 196 17.62 9.49 6.16
N GLU A 197 17.23 10.73 5.86
CA GLU A 197 17.46 11.89 6.74
C GLU A 197 16.76 11.72 8.09
N ILE A 198 15.50 11.29 8.08
CA ILE A 198 14.75 10.99 9.33
C ILE A 198 15.42 9.84 10.11
N ALA A 199 15.93 8.82 9.41
CA ALA A 199 16.67 7.74 10.06
C ALA A 199 17.96 8.25 10.74
N ASP A 200 18.66 9.19 10.12
CA ASP A 200 19.84 9.82 10.69
C ASP A 200 19.47 10.67 11.91
N GLU A 201 18.39 11.46 11.83
CA GLU A 201 17.86 12.21 12.98
C GLU A 201 17.55 11.28 14.17
N VAL A 202 16.86 10.18 13.92
CA VAL A 202 16.51 9.18 14.95
C VAL A 202 17.77 8.55 15.55
N ARG A 203 18.75 8.19 14.72
CA ARG A 203 19.98 7.57 15.18
C ARG A 203 20.82 8.52 16.03
N ASP A 204 20.95 9.78 15.62
CA ASP A 204 21.90 10.75 16.18
C ASP A 204 21.31 11.54 17.36
N ALA A 205 19.99 11.48 17.59
CA ALA A 205 19.33 12.13 18.72
C ALA A 205 19.80 11.56 20.07
N ALA A 206 19.90 12.41 21.08
CA ALA A 206 20.23 11.98 22.45
C ALA A 206 19.17 11.02 23.01
N GLU A 207 17.91 11.33 22.78
CA GLU A 207 16.75 10.53 23.22
C GLU A 207 15.63 10.55 22.17
N LEU A 208 14.71 9.59 22.25
CA LEU A 208 13.47 9.56 21.46
C LEU A 208 12.38 10.34 22.23
N ASP A 209 12.31 11.65 22.01
CA ASP A 209 11.22 12.46 22.56
C ASP A 209 9.91 12.27 21.74
N GLU A 210 8.82 12.86 22.23
CA GLU A 210 7.51 12.76 21.57
C GLU A 210 7.53 13.32 20.15
N SER A 211 8.19 14.46 19.93
CA SER A 211 8.22 15.14 18.63
C SER A 211 8.93 14.31 17.57
N LEU A 212 10.14 13.85 17.89
CA LEU A 212 10.95 13.01 16.99
C LEU A 212 10.25 11.69 16.71
N LEU A 213 9.69 11.07 17.75
CA LEU A 213 8.99 9.80 17.60
C LEU A 213 7.74 9.95 16.73
N ARG A 214 6.93 11.01 16.93
CA ARG A 214 5.81 11.33 16.05
C ARG A 214 6.25 11.60 14.63
N HIS A 215 7.32 12.35 14.45
CA HIS A 215 7.88 12.66 13.13
C HIS A 215 8.26 11.38 12.38
N ALA A 216 9.02 10.50 13.02
CA ALA A 216 9.41 9.22 12.42
C ALA A 216 8.20 8.32 12.12
N LYS A 217 7.24 8.21 13.05
CA LYS A 217 6.02 7.42 12.85
C LYS A 217 5.15 7.97 11.72
N ASN A 218 5.05 9.29 11.57
CA ASN A 218 4.34 9.95 10.47
C ASN A 218 5.00 9.71 9.10
N HIS A 219 6.24 9.23 9.07
CA HIS A 219 6.94 8.84 7.85
C HIS A 219 7.08 7.32 7.71
N GLY A 220 6.32 6.55 8.50
CA GLY A 220 6.14 5.12 8.34
C GLY A 220 7.21 4.23 8.99
N PHE A 221 8.08 4.77 9.83
CA PHE A 221 9.03 3.95 10.58
C PHE A 221 8.32 3.01 11.54
N SER A 222 8.64 1.72 11.47
CA SER A 222 8.16 0.73 12.44
C SER A 222 8.96 0.77 13.73
N ASP A 223 8.39 0.25 14.81
CA ASP A 223 9.10 0.10 16.09
C ASP A 223 10.37 -0.76 15.93
N VAL A 224 10.34 -1.75 15.03
CA VAL A 224 11.53 -2.57 14.67
C VAL A 224 12.62 -1.73 14.02
N GLN A 225 12.28 -0.85 13.07
CA GLN A 225 13.26 0.02 12.41
C GLN A 225 13.84 1.06 13.37
N LEU A 226 13.01 1.63 14.24
CA LEU A 226 13.48 2.56 15.29
C LEU A 226 14.39 1.85 16.30
N ALA A 227 14.10 0.61 16.66
CA ALA A 227 14.94 -0.21 17.52
C ALA A 227 16.31 -0.50 16.87
N GLU A 228 16.36 -0.84 15.58
CA GLU A 228 17.60 -0.99 14.83
C GLU A 228 18.46 0.28 14.87
N LEU A 229 17.86 1.44 14.57
CA LEU A 229 18.54 2.73 14.55
C LEU A 229 19.09 3.13 15.93
N ARG A 230 18.40 2.77 17.00
CA ARG A 230 18.75 3.12 18.39
C ARG A 230 19.59 2.04 19.09
N GLY A 231 19.86 0.91 18.45
CA GLY A 231 20.57 -0.22 19.07
C GLY A 231 19.84 -0.80 20.28
N THR A 232 18.50 -0.81 20.24
CA THR A 232 17.61 -1.28 21.31
C THR A 232 16.66 -2.37 20.78
N THR A 233 15.58 -2.67 21.48
CA THR A 233 14.60 -3.69 21.11
C THR A 233 13.23 -3.09 20.75
N GLU A 234 12.46 -3.79 19.89
CA GLU A 234 11.10 -3.39 19.55
C GLU A 234 10.19 -3.17 20.78
N PRO A 235 10.19 -4.07 21.80
CA PRO A 235 9.39 -3.83 23.02
C PRO A 235 9.77 -2.55 23.76
N GLU A 236 11.05 -2.18 23.79
CA GLU A 236 11.50 -0.94 24.45
C GLU A 236 11.00 0.28 23.68
N VAL A 237 11.14 0.33 22.36
CA VAL A 237 10.58 1.41 21.52
C VAL A 237 9.07 1.51 21.72
N ARG A 238 8.35 0.38 21.69
CA ARG A 238 6.91 0.36 21.97
C ARG A 238 6.59 0.91 23.35
N GLY A 239 7.37 0.54 24.37
CA GLY A 239 7.22 1.07 25.73
C GLY A 239 7.38 2.60 25.80
N ILE A 240 8.40 3.15 25.14
CA ILE A 240 8.64 4.61 25.04
C ILE A 240 7.46 5.27 24.32
N ARG A 241 7.05 4.74 23.17
CA ARG A 241 5.94 5.26 22.39
C ARG A 241 4.64 5.32 23.20
N HIS A 242 4.37 4.28 23.97
CA HIS A 242 3.19 4.22 24.83
C HIS A 242 3.28 5.22 26.00
N ALA A 243 4.44 5.34 26.62
CA ALA A 243 4.66 6.28 27.74
C ALA A 243 4.49 7.74 27.27
N LEU A 244 4.91 8.07 26.04
CA LEU A 244 4.76 9.38 25.42
C LEU A 244 3.37 9.58 24.76
N SER A 245 2.45 8.63 24.90
CA SER A 245 1.10 8.69 24.28
C SER A 245 1.13 8.83 22.75
N VAL A 246 2.20 8.40 22.10
CA VAL A 246 2.29 8.35 20.64
C VAL A 246 1.57 7.10 20.16
N ARG A 247 0.33 7.26 19.72
CA ARG A 247 -0.58 6.20 19.27
C ARG A 247 -1.05 6.48 17.85
N PRO A 248 -1.34 5.45 17.05
CA PRO A 248 -1.99 5.65 15.79
C PRO A 248 -3.44 6.11 15.98
N VAL A 249 -3.93 6.82 15.01
CA VAL A 249 -5.34 7.11 14.75
C VAL A 249 -5.74 6.40 13.47
N PHE A 250 -7.03 6.34 13.17
CA PHE A 250 -7.54 5.60 12.02
C PHE A 250 -8.29 6.52 11.09
N LYS A 251 -7.95 6.44 9.80
CA LYS A 251 -8.54 7.21 8.71
C LYS A 251 -9.43 6.33 7.85
N THR A 252 -10.44 6.93 7.26
CA THR A 252 -11.37 6.26 6.35
C THR A 252 -10.90 6.45 4.90
N VAL A 253 -10.97 5.41 4.11
CA VAL A 253 -10.71 5.47 2.67
C VAL A 253 -11.93 6.10 2.00
N ASP A 254 -11.81 7.32 1.53
CA ASP A 254 -12.86 8.03 0.82
C ASP A 254 -12.37 8.64 -0.49
N THR A 255 -13.30 9.03 -1.35
CA THR A 255 -13.02 9.66 -2.64
C THR A 255 -13.53 11.09 -2.71
N CYS A 256 -13.79 11.71 -1.57
CA CYS A 256 -14.34 13.05 -1.48
C CYS A 256 -13.52 13.97 -0.54
N ALA A 257 -12.34 13.53 -0.08
CA ALA A 257 -11.44 14.28 0.80
C ALA A 257 -12.16 14.92 2.01
N GLY A 258 -13.11 14.17 2.62
CA GLY A 258 -13.89 14.61 3.77
C GLY A 258 -15.03 15.59 3.45
N GLU A 259 -15.27 15.94 2.18
CA GLU A 259 -16.36 16.83 1.80
C GLU A 259 -17.75 16.24 2.12
N PHE A 260 -17.89 14.93 2.03
CA PHE A 260 -19.10 14.18 2.37
C PHE A 260 -18.79 13.07 3.36
N PRO A 261 -19.76 12.64 4.21
CA PRO A 261 -19.58 11.40 4.97
C PRO A 261 -19.33 10.21 4.04
N ALA A 262 -18.30 9.44 4.29
CA ALA A 262 -17.95 8.27 3.51
C ALA A 262 -18.50 6.99 4.14
N LEU A 263 -19.23 6.20 3.35
CA LEU A 263 -19.80 4.92 3.76
C LEU A 263 -18.98 3.79 3.12
N THR A 264 -17.74 3.61 3.57
CA THR A 264 -16.88 2.51 3.18
C THR A 264 -16.46 1.71 4.42
N PRO A 265 -16.21 0.40 4.30
CA PRO A 265 -15.65 -0.37 5.41
C PRO A 265 -14.14 -0.22 5.52
N TYR A 266 -13.49 0.54 4.64
CA TYR A 266 -12.04 0.59 4.46
C TYR A 266 -11.39 1.67 5.29
N HIS A 267 -10.40 1.27 6.06
CA HIS A 267 -9.66 2.13 6.97
C HIS A 267 -8.15 1.84 6.88
N TYR A 268 -7.35 2.80 7.34
CA TYR A 268 -5.90 2.66 7.50
C TYR A 268 -5.43 3.46 8.72
N SER A 269 -4.33 3.03 9.33
CA SER A 269 -3.71 3.74 10.45
C SER A 269 -2.85 4.91 9.98
N SER A 270 -2.81 5.95 10.79
CA SER A 270 -1.94 7.11 10.65
C SER A 270 -1.48 7.60 12.02
N TYR A 271 -0.41 8.38 12.05
CA TYR A 271 0.01 9.06 13.29
C TYR A 271 -0.39 10.55 13.29
N ASP A 272 -1.49 10.88 12.60
CA ASP A 272 -2.15 12.18 12.66
C ASP A 272 -2.76 12.47 14.05
N THR A 273 -3.47 13.59 14.16
CA THR A 273 -4.06 14.04 15.44
C THR A 273 -5.45 13.51 15.69
N GLU A 274 -6.21 13.16 14.62
CA GLU A 274 -7.64 12.85 14.71
C GLU A 274 -7.99 11.51 14.09
N THR A 275 -8.84 10.74 14.77
CA THR A 275 -9.44 9.53 14.21
C THR A 275 -10.77 9.84 13.53
N GLU A 276 -11.02 9.19 12.39
CA GLU A 276 -12.29 9.26 11.66
C GLU A 276 -13.15 8.04 11.93
N VAL A 277 -12.58 7.01 12.55
CA VAL A 277 -13.27 5.74 12.85
C VAL A 277 -13.83 5.76 14.26
N LEU A 278 -15.16 5.79 14.36
CA LEU A 278 -15.84 5.81 15.64
C LEU A 278 -15.97 4.38 16.20
N PRO A 279 -15.80 4.21 17.54
CA PRO A 279 -16.08 2.95 18.21
C PRO A 279 -17.56 2.57 18.06
N SER A 280 -17.85 1.27 18.06
CA SER A 280 -19.21 0.75 18.17
C SER A 280 -19.38 0.00 19.47
N GLU A 281 -20.64 -0.21 19.91
CA GLU A 281 -20.98 -0.96 21.11
C GLU A 281 -21.06 -2.49 20.89
N ARG A 282 -21.02 -2.94 19.62
CA ARG A 282 -21.05 -4.37 19.31
C ARG A 282 -19.76 -5.06 19.75
N THR A 283 -19.86 -6.30 20.21
CA THR A 283 -18.69 -7.15 20.47
C THR A 283 -17.98 -7.42 19.15
N LYS A 284 -16.68 -7.17 19.12
CA LYS A 284 -15.86 -7.25 17.91
C LYS A 284 -15.01 -8.52 17.87
N VAL A 285 -14.84 -9.06 16.66
CA VAL A 285 -13.88 -10.13 16.39
C VAL A 285 -12.95 -9.68 15.29
N VAL A 286 -11.65 -9.66 15.56
CA VAL A 286 -10.61 -9.34 14.58
C VAL A 286 -10.22 -10.61 13.84
N ILE A 287 -10.21 -10.54 12.51
CA ILE A 287 -9.77 -11.61 11.61
C ILE A 287 -8.49 -11.12 10.92
N SER A 288 -7.37 -11.79 11.23
CA SER A 288 -6.11 -11.54 10.51
C SER A 288 -6.18 -12.20 9.13
N GLY A 289 -6.03 -11.41 8.09
CA GLY A 289 -6.08 -11.87 6.69
C GLY A 289 -4.92 -12.74 6.27
N SER A 290 -4.93 -13.20 5.03
CA SER A 290 -3.96 -14.16 4.49
C SER A 290 -2.62 -13.56 4.05
N GLY A 291 -2.48 -12.23 4.06
CA GLY A 291 -1.31 -11.53 3.51
C GLY A 291 -1.18 -11.67 1.97
N PRO A 292 -0.08 -11.20 1.37
CA PRO A 292 0.11 -11.26 -0.08
C PRO A 292 0.25 -12.69 -0.59
N ASN A 293 -0.26 -12.96 -1.79
CA ASN A 293 -0.16 -14.27 -2.40
C ASN A 293 1.31 -14.70 -2.57
N ARG A 294 1.56 -15.99 -2.35
CA ARG A 294 2.89 -16.61 -2.52
C ARG A 294 2.76 -18.08 -2.89
N ILE A 295 3.79 -18.64 -3.51
CA ILE A 295 3.81 -20.07 -3.87
C ILE A 295 3.73 -20.94 -2.59
N GLY A 296 2.81 -21.89 -2.60
CA GLY A 296 2.54 -22.80 -1.47
C GLY A 296 1.50 -22.27 -0.48
N GLN A 297 0.87 -21.15 -0.78
CA GLN A 297 -0.25 -20.59 -0.04
C GLN A 297 -1.40 -20.34 -1.02
N GLY A 298 -2.49 -21.07 -0.89
CA GLY A 298 -3.60 -21.05 -1.82
C GLY A 298 -4.75 -20.15 -1.36
N VAL A 299 -5.80 -20.12 -2.17
CA VAL A 299 -7.03 -19.36 -1.93
C VAL A 299 -7.84 -19.88 -0.73
N GLU A 300 -7.54 -21.07 -0.22
CA GLU A 300 -8.18 -21.65 0.95
C GLU A 300 -8.04 -20.79 2.22
N PHE A 301 -6.96 -20.03 2.35
CA PHE A 301 -6.79 -19.07 3.46
C PHE A 301 -7.76 -17.92 3.35
N ASP A 302 -7.94 -17.39 2.15
CA ASP A 302 -8.91 -16.32 1.88
C ASP A 302 -10.36 -16.82 2.07
N TYR A 303 -10.67 -18.00 1.54
CA TYR A 303 -11.95 -18.67 1.74
C TYR A 303 -12.30 -18.81 3.23
N SER A 304 -11.34 -19.25 4.05
CA SER A 304 -11.53 -19.39 5.49
C SER A 304 -11.81 -18.05 6.17
N CYS A 305 -11.11 -16.96 5.78
CA CYS A 305 -11.36 -15.61 6.29
C CYS A 305 -12.77 -15.11 5.96
N VAL A 306 -13.23 -15.32 4.72
CA VAL A 306 -14.57 -14.91 4.27
C VAL A 306 -15.66 -15.64 5.04
N HIS A 307 -15.56 -16.98 5.14
CA HIS A 307 -16.57 -17.78 5.86
C HIS A 307 -16.55 -17.52 7.36
N ALA A 308 -15.38 -17.24 7.97
CA ALA A 308 -15.31 -16.83 9.37
C ALA A 308 -16.03 -15.49 9.58
N SER A 309 -15.83 -14.53 8.67
CA SER A 309 -16.51 -13.23 8.74
C SER A 309 -18.03 -13.38 8.67
N PHE A 310 -18.55 -14.16 7.71
CA PHE A 310 -19.98 -14.37 7.58
C PHE A 310 -20.59 -15.09 8.79
N ALA A 311 -19.96 -16.17 9.28
CA ALA A 311 -20.45 -16.90 10.43
C ALA A 311 -20.47 -16.04 11.71
N LEU A 312 -19.47 -15.18 11.89
CA LEU A 312 -19.42 -14.26 13.03
C LEU A 312 -20.47 -13.14 12.91
N SER A 313 -20.68 -12.60 11.71
CA SER A 313 -21.72 -11.62 11.44
C SER A 313 -23.12 -12.20 11.71
N ASP A 314 -23.38 -13.43 11.24
CA ASP A 314 -24.65 -14.15 11.51
C ASP A 314 -24.86 -14.41 13.01
N ALA A 315 -23.78 -14.57 13.76
CA ALA A 315 -23.80 -14.72 15.23
C ALA A 315 -23.93 -13.37 15.99
N GLY A 316 -24.02 -12.24 15.27
CA GLY A 316 -24.22 -10.91 15.86
C GLY A 316 -22.96 -10.14 16.25
N TYR A 317 -21.77 -10.66 15.93
CA TYR A 317 -20.52 -9.95 16.18
C TYR A 317 -20.27 -8.87 15.11
N GLU A 318 -19.54 -7.82 15.47
CA GLU A 318 -18.94 -6.92 14.49
C GLU A 318 -17.63 -7.55 14.00
N THR A 319 -17.52 -7.72 12.68
CA THR A 319 -16.35 -8.34 12.07
C THR A 319 -15.34 -7.27 11.62
N VAL A 320 -14.09 -7.44 12.02
CA VAL A 320 -12.99 -6.55 11.71
C VAL A 320 -11.90 -7.31 10.97
N MET A 321 -11.73 -7.07 9.70
CA MET A 321 -10.68 -7.69 8.89
C MET A 321 -9.43 -6.81 8.91
N VAL A 322 -8.25 -7.42 9.07
CA VAL A 322 -6.95 -6.76 8.87
C VAL A 322 -6.20 -7.50 7.76
N SER A 323 -5.88 -6.82 6.67
CA SER A 323 -5.19 -7.43 5.52
C SER A 323 -4.42 -6.39 4.73
N CYS A 324 -3.35 -6.81 4.05
CA CYS A 324 -2.58 -6.00 3.11
C CYS A 324 -2.75 -6.46 1.65
N ASN A 325 -3.58 -7.47 1.40
CA ASN A 325 -3.72 -8.07 0.07
C ASN A 325 -4.99 -7.57 -0.64
N PRO A 326 -4.87 -6.71 -1.67
CA PRO A 326 -6.03 -6.15 -2.37
C PRO A 326 -6.65 -7.13 -3.39
N GLU A 327 -6.07 -8.30 -3.59
CA GLU A 327 -6.53 -9.28 -4.60
C GLU A 327 -7.46 -10.35 -4.03
N THR A 328 -7.83 -10.28 -2.74
CA THR A 328 -8.61 -11.30 -2.04
C THR A 328 -10.08 -10.89 -1.86
N VAL A 329 -10.97 -11.88 -1.79
CA VAL A 329 -12.42 -11.67 -1.53
C VAL A 329 -12.65 -11.21 -0.08
N SER A 330 -11.79 -11.64 0.86
CA SER A 330 -11.85 -11.20 2.26
C SER A 330 -11.70 -9.69 2.42
N THR A 331 -11.13 -9.01 1.42
CA THR A 331 -10.99 -7.55 1.38
C THR A 331 -12.06 -6.85 0.51
N ASP A 332 -13.09 -7.55 0.06
CA ASP A 332 -14.21 -6.92 -0.64
C ASP A 332 -15.09 -6.14 0.35
N TYR A 333 -15.74 -5.09 -0.15
CA TYR A 333 -16.48 -4.11 0.65
C TYR A 333 -17.67 -4.67 1.42
N ASP A 334 -18.14 -5.86 1.07
CA ASP A 334 -19.30 -6.54 1.63
C ASP A 334 -18.94 -7.79 2.44
N THR A 335 -17.65 -8.02 2.72
CA THR A 335 -17.20 -9.22 3.44
C THR A 335 -17.17 -9.03 4.96
N SER A 336 -16.78 -7.85 5.45
CA SER A 336 -16.69 -7.54 6.87
C SER A 336 -17.27 -6.15 7.18
N ASP A 337 -17.65 -5.92 8.44
CA ASP A 337 -18.14 -4.61 8.87
C ASP A 337 -17.07 -3.53 8.76
N ARG A 338 -15.80 -3.89 9.06
CA ARG A 338 -14.62 -3.02 8.92
C ARG A 338 -13.44 -3.77 8.36
N LEU A 339 -12.64 -3.08 7.56
CA LEU A 339 -11.39 -3.61 7.03
C LEU A 339 -10.28 -2.57 7.18
N TYR A 340 -9.18 -2.97 7.80
CA TYR A 340 -7.98 -2.16 7.91
C TYR A 340 -6.92 -2.67 6.93
N PHE A 341 -6.47 -1.79 6.02
CA PHE A 341 -5.34 -2.09 5.14
C PHE A 341 -4.04 -1.83 5.87
N GLU A 342 -3.54 -2.87 6.55
CA GLU A 342 -2.32 -2.79 7.36
C GLU A 342 -1.40 -3.98 7.10
N PRO A 343 -0.08 -3.79 7.32
CA PRO A 343 0.85 -4.91 7.40
C PRO A 343 0.44 -5.88 8.53
N LEU A 344 0.66 -7.18 8.34
CA LEU A 344 0.35 -8.18 9.36
C LEU A 344 1.54 -8.36 10.32
N THR A 345 1.95 -7.27 10.96
CA THR A 345 3.02 -7.26 11.98
C THR A 345 2.43 -7.10 13.38
N LEU A 346 3.23 -7.41 14.40
CA LEU A 346 2.81 -7.24 15.80
C LEU A 346 2.46 -5.78 16.14
N GLU A 347 3.15 -4.84 15.50
CA GLU A 347 2.90 -3.41 15.71
C GLU A 347 1.63 -2.92 15.01
N ASP A 348 1.42 -3.36 13.77
CA ASP A 348 0.36 -2.82 12.92
C ASP A 348 -1.01 -3.45 13.25
N VAL A 349 -1.07 -4.69 13.78
CA VAL A 349 -2.29 -5.38 14.25
C VAL A 349 -2.57 -5.08 15.71
#